data_f36384b040b4f67e052b67f8de3052eb
#
_entry.id   f36384b040b4f67e052b67f8de3052eb
#
_cell.length_a   1.000
_cell.length_b   1.000
_cell.length_c   1.000
_cell.angle_alpha   90.00
_cell.angle_beta   90.00
_cell.angle_gamma   90.00
#
_symmetry.space_group_name_H-M   'P 1'
#
loop_
_entity.id
_entity.type
_entity.pdbx_description
1 polymer ?
#
loop_
_entity_poly.entity_id
_entity_poly.type
_entity_poly.pdbx_seq_one_letter_code
_entity_poly.pdbx_strand_id
1 'polypeptide(L)'
;MSPHSTTPRSLPRMPVKQKMAVSLKSLMSSVLGGGKASTPAYDELFEKTDPQKDGEECLHDCDGCTVRYPRGFKIDEEDVLYGQVKGWSTHVLVGTGKTDWVRDVGDEKGSVMEAISKADGPTNGRLMLSASNMPTPHDTSDYSEPTTVLLLPAFTLVENVHPTNVTTLITELINKAPTTMSPLTTPSLPKSLPGLDADVPVLETKACPHSAVILMCSHRTRDARCGQSAPLLRKEFERHLRPLGLYRDLHDERPGGVGIYFINHVGGHKYSANVMIYRRPNAFGQDEVDEAAGHSDSTATNGSSNGTNGASNGTSNGTSNGHGAKPDVGAAQGIWLARVKPEDCENLIRYTVLKGKLVKPESQLRGGFDRVKGLTSW
;
A
#
# COMPACT_ATOMS: atom_id res chain seq x y z
N MET A 1 -34.35 48.08 -62.91
CA MET A 1 -35.34 48.07 -61.80
C MET A 1 -34.93 46.99 -60.83
N SER A 2 -34.25 47.32 -59.76
CA SER A 2 -33.88 46.41 -58.68
C SER A 2 -34.22 47.10 -57.36
N PRO A 3 -34.89 46.40 -56.43
CA PRO A 3 -35.20 47.01 -55.13
C PRO A 3 -34.08 46.78 -54.12
N HIS A 4 -33.79 47.87 -53.40
CA HIS A 4 -32.87 47.93 -52.26
C HIS A 4 -33.39 47.12 -51.09
N SER A 5 -32.53 46.24 -50.53
CA SER A 5 -32.73 45.54 -49.28
C SER A 5 -31.96 46.29 -48.19
N THR A 6 -32.69 46.86 -47.25
CA THR A 6 -32.18 47.50 -46.05
C THR A 6 -32.08 46.46 -44.93
N THR A 7 -30.86 46.15 -44.46
CA THR A 7 -30.57 45.37 -43.24
C THR A 7 -30.71 46.25 -42.00
N PRO A 8 -31.35 45.78 -40.91
CA PRO A 8 -31.40 46.53 -39.62
C PRO A 8 -30.14 46.32 -38.79
N ARG A 9 -29.60 47.42 -38.28
CA ARG A 9 -28.48 47.49 -37.31
C ARG A 9 -28.85 46.81 -35.99
N SER A 10 -28.03 45.88 -35.53
CA SER A 10 -28.08 45.28 -34.21
C SER A 10 -27.49 46.23 -33.16
N LEU A 11 -28.23 46.47 -32.10
CA LEU A 11 -27.80 47.20 -30.89
C LEU A 11 -26.86 46.33 -30.00
N PRO A 12 -25.90 46.91 -29.29
CA PRO A 12 -24.99 46.13 -28.44
C PRO A 12 -25.71 45.68 -27.16
N ARG A 13 -25.56 44.38 -26.84
CA ARG A 13 -26.02 43.78 -25.59
C ARG A 13 -25.13 44.24 -24.42
N MET A 14 -25.73 44.78 -23.39
CA MET A 14 -25.10 45.08 -22.10
C MET A 14 -24.76 43.77 -21.35
N PRO A 15 -23.68 43.73 -20.53
CA PRO A 15 -23.33 42.56 -19.75
C PRO A 15 -24.30 42.34 -18.60
N VAL A 16 -24.86 41.15 -18.51
CA VAL A 16 -25.69 40.69 -17.40
C VAL A 16 -24.82 40.52 -16.17
N LYS A 17 -25.09 41.25 -15.13
CA LYS A 17 -24.51 41.07 -13.79
C LYS A 17 -24.91 39.69 -13.25
N GLN A 18 -23.96 38.80 -13.17
CA GLN A 18 -24.10 37.52 -12.52
C GLN A 18 -24.24 37.73 -11.00
N LYS A 19 -25.47 37.58 -10.48
CA LYS A 19 -25.72 37.53 -9.04
C LYS A 19 -25.17 36.23 -8.49
N MET A 20 -24.15 36.29 -7.66
CA MET A 20 -23.74 35.17 -6.80
C MET A 20 -24.88 34.86 -5.82
N ALA A 21 -25.63 33.81 -6.12
CA ALA A 21 -26.55 33.22 -5.15
C ALA A 21 -25.73 32.27 -4.27
N VAL A 22 -25.29 32.76 -3.12
CA VAL A 22 -24.77 31.92 -2.05
C VAL A 22 -25.95 31.10 -1.53
N SER A 23 -25.92 29.80 -1.77
CA SER A 23 -26.98 28.87 -1.34
C SER A 23 -26.99 28.75 0.19
N LEU A 24 -28.05 29.26 0.79
CA LEU A 24 -28.33 29.19 2.24
C LEU A 24 -28.50 27.74 2.77
N LYS A 25 -28.42 26.74 1.91
CA LYS A 25 -28.49 25.29 2.30
C LYS A 25 -27.21 24.77 2.92
N SER A 26 -26.07 25.47 2.81
CA SER A 26 -24.79 25.05 3.38
C SER A 26 -24.63 25.40 4.86
N LEU A 27 -25.44 26.30 5.41
CA LEU A 27 -25.30 26.75 6.81
C LEU A 27 -26.22 26.04 7.81
N MET A 28 -27.15 25.20 7.38
CA MET A 28 -28.06 24.48 8.28
C MET A 28 -27.75 23.03 8.49
N SER A 29 -26.67 22.50 7.87
CA SER A 29 -26.25 21.07 7.98
C SER A 29 -25.31 20.79 9.15
N SER A 30 -24.88 21.79 9.91
CA SER A 30 -23.87 21.64 10.96
C SER A 30 -24.41 21.53 12.40
N VAL A 31 -25.73 21.41 12.60
CA VAL A 31 -26.31 21.41 13.97
C VAL A 31 -27.07 20.14 14.35
N LEU A 32 -27.32 19.22 13.42
CA LEU A 32 -28.01 17.97 13.77
C LEU A 32 -27.38 16.75 13.08
N GLY A 33 -26.63 15.97 13.84
CA GLY A 33 -26.41 14.56 13.60
C GLY A 33 -25.02 14.16 13.12
N GLY A 34 -24.33 13.38 13.92
CA GLY A 34 -23.30 12.43 13.55
C GLY A 34 -22.13 13.00 12.73
N GLY A 35 -21.17 13.61 13.39
CA GLY A 35 -19.97 14.11 12.71
C GLY A 35 -19.26 12.95 11.99
N LYS A 36 -19.26 12.94 10.64
CA LYS A 36 -18.21 12.23 9.91
C LYS A 36 -16.91 12.85 10.40
N ALA A 37 -16.06 12.03 11.03
CA ALA A 37 -14.71 12.44 11.36
C ALA A 37 -14.12 13.08 10.09
N SER A 38 -13.62 14.31 10.20
CA SER A 38 -12.96 14.97 9.07
C SER A 38 -11.73 14.15 8.71
N THR A 39 -11.52 13.88 7.42
CA THR A 39 -10.28 13.28 6.94
C THR A 39 -9.11 14.12 7.47
N PRO A 40 -8.14 13.53 8.22
CA PRO A 40 -6.98 14.28 8.71
C PRO A 40 -6.20 14.86 7.52
N ALA A 41 -5.50 15.96 7.74
CA ALA A 41 -4.59 16.48 6.73
C ALA A 41 -3.47 15.45 6.43
N TYR A 42 -2.95 15.43 5.22
CA TYR A 42 -1.97 14.38 4.86
C TYR A 42 -0.67 14.48 5.66
N ASP A 43 -0.30 15.66 6.10
CA ASP A 43 0.87 15.93 6.94
C ASP A 43 0.69 15.49 8.41
N GLU A 44 -0.57 15.39 8.87
CA GLU A 44 -0.86 14.71 10.13
C GLU A 44 -0.66 13.18 10.00
N LEU A 45 -1.02 12.63 8.83
CA LEU A 45 -0.95 11.19 8.59
C LEU A 45 0.47 10.72 8.25
N PHE A 46 1.15 11.40 7.35
CA PHE A 46 2.50 11.04 6.89
C PHE A 46 3.43 12.25 6.89
N GLU A 47 4.68 12.04 7.20
CA GLU A 47 5.71 13.05 7.06
C GLU A 47 6.06 13.26 5.57
N LYS A 48 6.22 14.52 5.16
CA LYS A 48 6.75 14.88 3.84
C LYS A 48 8.26 15.02 3.91
N THR A 49 8.96 14.71 2.83
CA THR A 49 10.40 14.98 2.70
C THR A 49 10.70 16.47 2.86
N ASP A 50 11.78 16.75 3.60
CA ASP A 50 12.30 18.09 3.82
C ASP A 50 13.74 18.18 3.26
N PRO A 51 14.02 19.03 2.25
CA PRO A 51 15.36 19.15 1.68
C PRO A 51 16.46 19.46 2.69
N GLN A 52 16.14 20.15 3.78
CA GLN A 52 17.10 20.47 4.82
C GLN A 52 17.52 19.23 5.64
N LYS A 53 16.63 18.25 5.76
CA LYS A 53 16.85 17.01 6.52
C LYS A 53 17.21 15.83 5.62
N ASP A 54 16.53 15.73 4.49
CA ASP A 54 16.58 14.57 3.59
C ASP A 54 17.52 14.76 2.40
N GLY A 55 18.04 15.99 2.19
CA GLY A 55 18.90 16.37 1.07
C GLY A 55 18.11 16.91 -0.13
N GLU A 56 18.77 17.73 -0.95
CA GLU A 56 18.18 18.36 -2.14
C GLU A 56 17.69 17.35 -3.19
N GLU A 57 18.20 16.12 -3.17
CA GLU A 57 17.81 15.05 -4.09
C GLU A 57 16.32 14.68 -3.97
N CYS A 58 15.69 14.96 -2.82
CA CYS A 58 14.25 14.70 -2.66
C CYS A 58 13.37 15.59 -3.54
N LEU A 59 13.91 16.70 -4.07
CA LEU A 59 13.22 17.62 -4.97
C LEU A 59 13.35 17.23 -6.44
N HIS A 60 14.28 16.34 -6.79
CA HIS A 60 14.63 16.01 -8.17
C HIS A 60 14.18 14.60 -8.53
N ASP A 61 13.58 14.47 -9.70
CA ASP A 61 13.26 13.18 -10.28
C ASP A 61 14.54 12.48 -10.78
N CYS A 62 14.48 11.16 -10.94
CA CYS A 62 15.62 10.37 -11.38
C CYS A 62 16.04 10.73 -12.82
N ASP A 63 17.19 11.39 -12.99
CA ASP A 63 17.75 11.72 -14.31
C ASP A 63 18.26 10.49 -15.07
N GLY A 64 18.72 9.47 -14.35
CA GLY A 64 19.24 8.21 -14.89
C GLY A 64 18.17 7.16 -15.24
N CYS A 65 16.89 7.54 -15.26
CA CYS A 65 15.79 6.63 -15.55
C CYS A 65 15.88 6.09 -16.99
N THR A 66 15.94 4.75 -17.12
CA THR A 66 16.11 4.08 -18.42
C THR A 66 14.78 3.74 -19.10
N VAL A 67 13.68 3.89 -18.38
CA VAL A 67 12.33 3.54 -18.82
C VAL A 67 11.43 4.77 -18.78
N ARG A 68 10.58 4.89 -19.79
CA ARG A 68 9.58 5.96 -19.88
C ARG A 68 8.25 5.41 -20.34
N TYR A 69 7.16 6.09 -19.99
CA TYR A 69 5.85 5.74 -20.51
C TYR A 69 5.78 5.95 -22.03
N PRO A 70 4.98 5.13 -22.74
CA PRO A 70 4.81 5.28 -24.19
C PRO A 70 4.29 6.68 -24.56
N ARG A 71 4.62 7.13 -25.77
CA ARG A 71 4.05 8.36 -26.33
C ARG A 71 2.52 8.26 -26.33
N GLY A 72 1.85 9.29 -25.81
CA GLY A 72 0.39 9.32 -25.71
C GLY A 72 -0.18 8.64 -24.47
N PHE A 73 0.63 8.14 -23.54
CA PHE A 73 0.18 7.73 -22.23
C PHE A 73 -0.37 8.95 -21.46
N LYS A 74 -1.69 8.96 -21.24
CA LYS A 74 -2.38 10.10 -20.61
C LYS A 74 -2.73 9.78 -19.16
N ILE A 75 -2.33 10.67 -18.28
CA ILE A 75 -2.67 10.65 -16.85
C ILE A 75 -3.57 11.86 -16.60
N ASP A 76 -4.63 11.68 -15.82
CA ASP A 76 -5.43 12.80 -15.31
C ASP A 76 -4.66 13.43 -14.13
N GLU A 77 -4.22 14.67 -14.30
CA GLU A 77 -3.40 15.39 -13.31
C GLU A 77 -4.19 16.48 -12.56
N GLU A 78 -5.44 16.74 -12.92
CA GLU A 78 -6.21 17.88 -12.40
C GLU A 78 -7.03 17.54 -11.15
N ASP A 79 -7.49 16.31 -11.01
CA ASP A 79 -8.36 15.89 -9.91
C ASP A 79 -7.65 15.90 -8.56
N VAL A 80 -8.38 16.26 -7.50
CA VAL A 80 -7.94 16.08 -6.11
C VAL A 80 -7.97 14.60 -5.80
N LEU A 81 -6.83 14.05 -5.35
CA LEU A 81 -6.67 12.62 -5.08
C LEU A 81 -6.90 12.25 -3.63
N TYR A 82 -6.39 13.06 -2.68
CA TYR A 82 -6.37 12.73 -1.26
C TYR A 82 -7.78 12.65 -0.67
N GLY A 83 -8.02 11.61 0.12
CA GLY A 83 -9.30 11.38 0.78
C GLY A 83 -10.44 10.90 -0.14
N GLN A 84 -10.16 10.64 -1.43
CA GLN A 84 -11.18 10.20 -2.41
C GLN A 84 -11.23 8.67 -2.58
N VAL A 85 -10.65 7.92 -1.67
CA VAL A 85 -10.66 6.45 -1.69
C VAL A 85 -11.66 5.89 -0.67
N LYS A 86 -12.24 4.75 -1.00
CA LYS A 86 -13.02 4.00 0.00
C LYS A 86 -12.05 3.33 0.96
N GLY A 87 -12.16 3.62 2.24
CA GLY A 87 -11.37 2.99 3.28
C GLY A 87 -11.53 1.47 3.32
N TRP A 88 -10.56 0.79 3.92
CA TRP A 88 -10.59 -0.65 4.17
C TRP A 88 -9.96 -0.97 5.53
N SER A 89 -10.36 -2.09 6.10
CA SER A 89 -9.79 -2.61 7.34
C SER A 89 -8.72 -3.65 7.07
N THR A 90 -9.00 -4.56 6.15
CA THR A 90 -8.08 -5.62 5.74
C THR A 90 -7.98 -5.64 4.22
N HIS A 91 -6.77 -5.78 3.67
CA HIS A 91 -6.51 -6.01 2.26
C HIS A 91 -6.07 -7.46 2.09
N VAL A 92 -6.86 -8.22 1.34
CA VAL A 92 -6.62 -9.63 1.04
C VAL A 92 -6.09 -9.74 -0.37
N LEU A 93 -4.87 -10.24 -0.52
CA LEU A 93 -4.26 -10.53 -1.82
C LEU A 93 -4.30 -12.04 -2.06
N VAL A 94 -4.98 -12.46 -3.11
CA VAL A 94 -5.05 -13.87 -3.51
C VAL A 94 -4.02 -14.15 -4.59
N GLY A 95 -3.09 -15.06 -4.34
CA GLY A 95 -2.12 -15.53 -5.31
C GLY A 95 -2.81 -16.22 -6.48
N THR A 96 -2.48 -15.85 -7.71
CA THR A 96 -3.04 -16.45 -8.93
C THR A 96 -1.98 -16.81 -9.96
N GLY A 97 -0.72 -16.40 -9.73
CA GLY A 97 0.34 -16.51 -10.73
C GLY A 97 0.11 -15.65 -11.99
N LYS A 98 -1.06 -14.96 -12.12
CA LYS A 98 -1.44 -14.17 -13.30
C LYS A 98 -1.10 -12.70 -13.11
N THR A 99 -0.90 -11.99 -14.21
CA THR A 99 -0.64 -10.53 -14.23
C THR A 99 -1.80 -9.72 -14.81
N ASP A 100 -2.85 -10.40 -15.28
CA ASP A 100 -4.09 -9.83 -15.79
C ASP A 100 -5.26 -10.77 -15.48
N TRP A 101 -6.48 -10.27 -15.37
CA TRP A 101 -7.66 -10.99 -14.91
C TRP A 101 -8.89 -10.58 -15.69
N VAL A 102 -10.02 -11.28 -15.50
CA VAL A 102 -11.32 -10.80 -15.98
C VAL A 102 -11.68 -9.46 -15.35
N ARG A 103 -12.58 -8.71 -15.98
CA ARG A 103 -12.90 -7.32 -15.61
C ARG A 103 -13.22 -7.12 -14.12
N ASP A 104 -13.92 -8.05 -13.49
CA ASP A 104 -14.13 -8.11 -12.05
C ASP A 104 -13.61 -9.46 -11.53
N VAL A 105 -12.66 -9.43 -10.62
CA VAL A 105 -12.03 -10.67 -10.12
C VAL A 105 -12.99 -11.56 -9.32
N GLY A 106 -14.08 -10.99 -8.80
CA GLY A 106 -15.16 -11.75 -8.18
C GLY A 106 -15.95 -12.61 -9.18
N ASP A 107 -15.81 -12.38 -10.48
CA ASP A 107 -16.43 -13.16 -11.54
C ASP A 107 -15.53 -14.31 -12.06
N GLU A 108 -14.31 -14.46 -11.55
CA GLU A 108 -13.41 -15.59 -11.87
C GLU A 108 -13.96 -16.88 -11.28
N LYS A 109 -14.67 -17.65 -12.11
CA LYS A 109 -15.38 -18.86 -11.67
C LYS A 109 -14.49 -19.91 -11.03
N GLY A 110 -14.94 -20.45 -9.91
CA GLY A 110 -14.24 -21.48 -9.17
C GLY A 110 -13.03 -20.96 -8.37
N SER A 111 -12.80 -19.65 -8.36
CA SER A 111 -11.66 -19.07 -7.67
C SER A 111 -11.97 -18.71 -6.20
N VAL A 112 -10.91 -18.55 -5.42
CA VAL A 112 -10.98 -18.00 -4.06
C VAL A 112 -11.56 -16.58 -4.07
N MET A 113 -11.28 -15.77 -5.12
CA MET A 113 -11.84 -14.42 -5.23
C MET A 113 -13.36 -14.45 -5.40
N GLU A 114 -13.89 -15.36 -6.22
CA GLU A 114 -15.35 -15.56 -6.38
C GLU A 114 -15.96 -15.99 -5.03
N ALA A 115 -15.35 -16.94 -4.34
CA ALA A 115 -15.83 -17.43 -3.05
C ALA A 115 -15.85 -16.31 -1.99
N ILE A 116 -14.79 -15.50 -1.89
CA ILE A 116 -14.74 -14.35 -0.97
C ILE A 116 -15.81 -13.31 -1.34
N SER A 117 -16.02 -13.04 -2.64
CA SER A 117 -17.00 -12.03 -3.07
C SER A 117 -18.46 -12.43 -2.79
N LYS A 118 -18.72 -13.72 -2.68
CA LYS A 118 -20.05 -14.29 -2.36
C LYS A 118 -20.28 -14.56 -0.90
N ALA A 119 -19.22 -14.67 -0.11
CA ALA A 119 -19.28 -14.92 1.32
C ALA A 119 -19.79 -13.69 2.09
N ASP A 120 -20.29 -13.93 3.30
CA ASP A 120 -20.50 -12.84 4.25
C ASP A 120 -19.17 -12.16 4.54
N GLY A 121 -19.14 -10.84 4.43
CA GLY A 121 -17.94 -10.04 4.66
C GLY A 121 -17.46 -10.14 6.12
N PRO A 122 -16.21 -9.77 6.40
CA PRO A 122 -15.68 -9.79 7.74
C PRO A 122 -16.41 -8.79 8.65
N THR A 123 -16.48 -9.13 9.94
CA THR A 123 -17.17 -8.33 10.97
C THR A 123 -16.31 -7.19 11.52
N ASN A 124 -14.98 -7.22 11.27
CA ASN A 124 -14.01 -6.24 11.76
C ASN A 124 -13.79 -5.07 10.79
N GLY A 125 -14.63 -4.93 9.76
CA GLY A 125 -14.66 -3.82 8.85
C GLY A 125 -14.55 -4.20 7.37
N ARG A 126 -14.46 -3.21 6.49
CA ARG A 126 -14.48 -3.45 5.05
C ARG A 126 -13.23 -4.19 4.57
N LEU A 127 -13.44 -5.24 3.82
CA LEU A 127 -12.39 -5.98 3.12
C LEU A 127 -12.12 -5.34 1.75
N MET A 128 -10.83 -5.16 1.42
CA MET A 128 -10.34 -4.94 0.06
C MET A 128 -9.84 -6.27 -0.47
N LEU A 129 -10.39 -6.73 -1.59
CA LEU A 129 -9.99 -7.96 -2.25
C LEU A 129 -9.14 -7.64 -3.48
N SER A 130 -7.99 -8.30 -3.61
CA SER A 130 -7.16 -8.24 -4.80
C SER A 130 -6.69 -9.62 -5.23
N ALA A 131 -6.80 -9.89 -6.53
CA ALA A 131 -6.02 -10.93 -7.17
C ALA A 131 -4.59 -10.43 -7.40
N SER A 132 -3.60 -11.30 -7.28
CA SER A 132 -2.19 -10.95 -7.38
C SER A 132 -1.40 -11.98 -8.20
N ASN A 133 -0.28 -11.53 -8.77
CA ASN A 133 0.69 -12.42 -9.40
C ASN A 133 1.60 -13.14 -8.37
N MET A 134 1.26 -13.09 -7.10
CA MET A 134 1.93 -13.94 -6.11
C MET A 134 1.94 -15.39 -6.60
N PRO A 135 3.07 -16.11 -6.40
CA PRO A 135 3.15 -17.53 -6.75
C PRO A 135 2.05 -18.34 -6.06
N THR A 136 1.58 -19.34 -6.75
CA THR A 136 0.74 -20.39 -6.18
C THR A 136 1.62 -21.57 -5.76
N PRO A 137 1.19 -22.44 -4.84
CA PRO A 137 2.05 -23.52 -4.31
C PRO A 137 2.62 -24.44 -5.39
N HIS A 138 1.94 -24.58 -6.54
CA HIS A 138 2.39 -25.46 -7.63
C HIS A 138 2.66 -24.69 -8.93
N ASP A 139 2.89 -23.36 -8.85
CA ASP A 139 3.08 -22.47 -10.01
C ASP A 139 1.98 -22.61 -11.07
N THR A 140 0.78 -22.98 -10.63
CA THR A 140 -0.40 -23.15 -11.48
C THR A 140 -1.31 -21.94 -11.41
N SER A 141 -2.07 -21.70 -12.48
CA SER A 141 -3.17 -20.74 -12.49
C SER A 141 -4.53 -21.44 -12.49
N ASP A 142 -4.56 -22.73 -12.18
CA ASP A 142 -5.79 -23.52 -12.03
C ASP A 142 -6.44 -23.21 -10.69
N TYR A 143 -7.67 -22.73 -10.71
CA TYR A 143 -8.42 -22.39 -9.50
C TYR A 143 -8.99 -23.59 -8.73
N SER A 144 -8.90 -24.81 -9.29
CA SER A 144 -9.21 -26.06 -8.59
C SER A 144 -8.12 -26.46 -7.58
N GLU A 145 -6.92 -25.87 -7.71
CA GLU A 145 -5.82 -26.08 -6.78
C GLU A 145 -5.83 -25.04 -5.64
N PRO A 146 -5.39 -25.42 -4.43
CA PRO A 146 -5.23 -24.47 -3.34
C PRO A 146 -4.23 -23.35 -3.67
N THR A 147 -4.43 -22.18 -3.12
CA THR A 147 -3.56 -21.02 -3.32
C THR A 147 -3.08 -20.42 -2.02
N THR A 148 -2.19 -19.43 -2.13
CA THR A 148 -1.69 -18.61 -1.02
C THR A 148 -2.37 -17.26 -1.00
N VAL A 149 -2.72 -16.79 0.19
CA VAL A 149 -3.31 -15.48 0.43
C VAL A 149 -2.40 -14.67 1.35
N LEU A 150 -2.14 -13.40 1.02
CA LEU A 150 -1.47 -12.46 1.91
C LEU A 150 -2.51 -11.52 2.56
N LEU A 151 -2.53 -11.52 3.89
CA LEU A 151 -3.36 -10.61 4.70
C LEU A 151 -2.55 -9.36 5.09
N LEU A 152 -3.03 -8.18 4.70
CA LEU A 152 -2.49 -6.88 5.08
C LEU A 152 -3.53 -6.08 5.88
N PRO A 153 -3.13 -5.35 6.94
CA PRO A 153 -1.77 -5.04 7.37
C PRO A 153 -1.07 -6.13 8.21
N ALA A 154 -1.69 -7.29 8.43
CA ALA A 154 -1.14 -8.35 9.30
C ALA A 154 0.24 -8.87 8.86
N PHE A 155 0.61 -8.76 7.57
CA PHE A 155 1.79 -9.39 6.97
C PHE A 155 1.83 -10.90 7.23
N THR A 156 0.67 -11.53 7.11
CA THR A 156 0.50 -12.97 7.31
C THR A 156 0.14 -13.63 5.99
N LEU A 157 0.91 -14.63 5.59
CA LEU A 157 0.57 -15.54 4.51
C LEU A 157 -0.32 -16.65 5.06
N VAL A 158 -1.37 -16.98 4.33
CA VAL A 158 -2.24 -18.12 4.59
C VAL A 158 -2.12 -19.06 3.40
N GLU A 159 -1.65 -20.27 3.66
CA GLU A 159 -1.45 -21.30 2.65
C GLU A 159 -2.65 -22.25 2.58
N ASN A 160 -2.73 -22.99 1.49
CA ASN A 160 -3.78 -23.98 1.23
C ASN A 160 -5.19 -23.39 1.19
N VAL A 161 -5.32 -22.11 0.78
CA VAL A 161 -6.65 -21.48 0.64
C VAL A 161 -7.33 -22.01 -0.63
N HIS A 162 -8.53 -22.54 -0.42
CA HIS A 162 -9.38 -23.10 -1.46
C HIS A 162 -10.80 -22.50 -1.32
N PRO A 163 -11.64 -22.43 -2.38
CA PRO A 163 -13.00 -21.92 -2.25
C PRO A 163 -13.84 -22.54 -1.14
N THR A 164 -13.60 -23.82 -0.82
CA THR A 164 -14.33 -24.57 0.24
C THR A 164 -13.98 -24.13 1.67
N ASN A 165 -12.82 -23.53 1.91
CA ASN A 165 -12.40 -23.07 3.23
C ASN A 165 -12.42 -21.54 3.42
N VAL A 166 -12.99 -20.79 2.47
CA VAL A 166 -13.08 -19.31 2.53
C VAL A 166 -13.86 -18.84 3.74
N THR A 167 -14.93 -19.54 4.15
CA THR A 167 -15.67 -19.18 5.36
C THR A 167 -14.76 -19.25 6.60
N THR A 168 -13.97 -20.30 6.73
CA THR A 168 -12.99 -20.45 7.83
C THR A 168 -11.91 -19.38 7.74
N LEU A 169 -11.41 -19.06 6.53
CA LEU A 169 -10.47 -17.95 6.31
C LEU A 169 -11.04 -16.63 6.86
N ILE A 170 -12.30 -16.31 6.57
CA ILE A 170 -12.93 -15.07 7.01
C ILE A 170 -13.14 -15.08 8.52
N THR A 171 -13.76 -16.13 9.07
CA THR A 171 -14.18 -16.16 10.48
C THR A 171 -13.02 -16.33 11.44
N GLU A 172 -12.05 -17.18 11.10
CA GLU A 172 -10.97 -17.56 12.03
C GLU A 172 -9.68 -16.76 11.82
N LEU A 173 -9.45 -16.20 10.64
CA LEU A 173 -8.25 -15.45 10.37
C LEU A 173 -8.53 -13.97 10.08
N ILE A 174 -9.35 -13.60 9.10
CA ILE A 174 -9.54 -12.20 8.72
C ILE A 174 -10.21 -11.42 9.86
N ASN A 175 -11.25 -11.96 10.51
CA ASN A 175 -11.91 -11.30 11.63
C ASN A 175 -11.01 -11.10 12.86
N LYS A 176 -9.97 -11.91 13.01
CA LYS A 176 -9.02 -11.86 14.13
C LYS A 176 -7.73 -11.14 13.79
N ALA A 177 -7.48 -10.90 12.49
CA ALA A 177 -6.29 -10.19 12.03
C ALA A 177 -6.34 -8.70 12.40
N PRO A 178 -5.19 -8.06 12.63
CA PRO A 178 -5.14 -6.62 12.81
C PRO A 178 -5.65 -5.90 11.56
N THR A 179 -6.35 -4.81 11.81
CA THR A 179 -6.89 -3.91 10.78
C THR A 179 -6.01 -2.68 10.62
N THR A 180 -6.33 -1.83 9.64
CA THR A 180 -5.65 -0.55 9.41
C THR A 180 -5.74 0.42 10.61
N MET A 181 -6.63 0.15 11.57
CA MET A 181 -6.81 0.94 12.80
C MET A 181 -6.37 0.20 14.07
N SER A 182 -5.96 -1.07 13.97
CA SER A 182 -5.51 -1.83 15.14
C SER A 182 -4.16 -1.29 15.65
N PRO A 183 -3.92 -1.27 16.96
CA PRO A 183 -2.63 -0.92 17.52
C PRO A 183 -1.52 -1.87 17.03
N LEU A 184 -0.26 -1.44 17.11
CA LEU A 184 0.92 -2.22 16.73
C LEU A 184 1.23 -3.29 17.79
N THR A 185 0.42 -4.33 17.82
CA THR A 185 0.63 -5.51 18.68
C THR A 185 0.84 -6.74 17.81
N THR A 186 1.57 -7.72 18.31
CA THR A 186 1.75 -9.00 17.64
C THR A 186 0.41 -9.70 17.48
N PRO A 187 -0.03 -10.02 16.27
CA PRO A 187 -1.28 -10.73 16.05
C PRO A 187 -1.18 -12.16 16.61
N SER A 188 -2.25 -12.58 17.29
CA SER A 188 -2.39 -13.95 17.77
C SER A 188 -3.28 -14.74 16.79
N LEU A 189 -2.72 -15.08 15.63
CA LEU A 189 -3.41 -15.93 14.67
C LEU A 189 -2.99 -17.39 14.86
N PRO A 190 -3.91 -18.36 14.70
CA PRO A 190 -3.58 -19.78 14.79
C PRO A 190 -2.62 -20.16 13.65
N LYS A 191 -1.63 -21.00 13.95
CA LYS A 191 -0.67 -21.47 12.94
C LYS A 191 -1.26 -22.47 11.95
N SER A 192 -2.27 -23.21 12.39
CA SER A 192 -2.96 -24.21 11.58
C SER A 192 -4.42 -24.27 11.98
N LEU A 193 -5.30 -24.39 10.98
CA LEU A 193 -6.75 -24.57 11.18
C LEU A 193 -7.18 -25.79 10.37
N PRO A 194 -7.72 -26.82 11.02
CA PRO A 194 -8.23 -28.01 10.33
C PRO A 194 -9.37 -27.63 9.40
N GLY A 195 -9.49 -28.34 8.28
CA GLY A 195 -10.68 -28.27 7.42
C GLY A 195 -11.93 -28.72 8.15
N LEU A 196 -13.08 -28.25 7.70
CA LEU A 196 -14.37 -28.65 8.24
C LEU A 196 -14.66 -30.13 7.94
N ASP A 197 -14.15 -30.65 6.83
CA ASP A 197 -14.25 -32.03 6.37
C ASP A 197 -12.88 -32.57 5.96
N ALA A 198 -12.74 -33.90 5.86
CA ALA A 198 -11.46 -34.56 5.55
C ALA A 198 -10.85 -34.16 4.20
N ASP A 199 -11.68 -33.76 3.24
CA ASP A 199 -11.27 -33.36 1.90
C ASP A 199 -10.97 -31.85 1.76
N VAL A 200 -11.17 -31.08 2.84
CA VAL A 200 -10.91 -29.62 2.85
C VAL A 200 -9.47 -29.39 3.30
N PRO A 201 -8.63 -28.68 2.51
CA PRO A 201 -7.25 -28.41 2.89
C PRO A 201 -7.14 -27.68 4.24
N VAL A 202 -6.15 -28.08 5.03
CA VAL A 202 -5.80 -27.40 6.29
C VAL A 202 -5.20 -26.04 5.97
N LEU A 203 -5.76 -24.98 6.53
CA LEU A 203 -5.18 -23.64 6.43
C LEU A 203 -3.96 -23.54 7.34
N GLU A 204 -2.85 -23.06 6.78
CA GLU A 204 -1.62 -22.81 7.52
C GLU A 204 -1.24 -21.34 7.45
N THR A 205 -0.77 -20.76 8.56
CA THR A 205 -0.33 -19.37 8.59
C THR A 205 1.16 -19.27 8.84
N LYS A 206 1.81 -18.40 8.07
CA LYS A 206 3.21 -18.02 8.27
C LYS A 206 3.40 -16.51 8.14
N ALA A 207 4.42 -15.97 8.80
CA ALA A 207 4.76 -14.56 8.63
C ALA A 207 5.24 -14.31 7.19
N CYS A 208 4.79 -13.22 6.58
CA CYS A 208 5.36 -12.76 5.32
C CYS A 208 6.83 -12.37 5.56
N PRO A 209 7.79 -12.86 4.76
CA PRO A 209 9.21 -12.62 5.01
C PRO A 209 9.64 -11.17 4.77
N HIS A 210 8.89 -10.40 3.96
CA HIS A 210 9.30 -9.07 3.52
C HIS A 210 9.14 -7.99 4.59
N SER A 211 10.06 -7.02 4.61
CA SER A 211 9.96 -5.80 5.43
C SER A 211 8.97 -4.79 4.86
N ALA A 212 8.81 -4.78 3.55
CA ALA A 212 7.80 -3.98 2.85
C ALA A 212 7.31 -4.71 1.59
N VAL A 213 6.11 -4.34 1.13
CA VAL A 213 5.58 -4.79 -0.16
C VAL A 213 5.11 -3.60 -0.98
N ILE A 214 5.41 -3.62 -2.27
CA ILE A 214 4.95 -2.67 -3.28
C ILE A 214 3.94 -3.39 -4.17
N LEU A 215 2.72 -2.88 -4.19
CA LEU A 215 1.63 -3.42 -4.99
C LEU A 215 1.33 -2.46 -6.14
N MET A 216 1.27 -2.97 -7.36
CA MET A 216 1.02 -2.16 -8.56
C MET A 216 -0.16 -2.71 -9.34
N CYS A 217 -1.12 -1.85 -9.68
CA CYS A 217 -2.22 -2.22 -10.56
C CYS A 217 -1.69 -2.52 -11.97
N SER A 218 -1.78 -3.78 -12.40
CA SER A 218 -1.36 -4.24 -13.74
C SER A 218 -2.53 -4.65 -14.64
N HIS A 219 -3.76 -4.52 -14.19
CA HIS A 219 -4.99 -5.06 -14.77
C HIS A 219 -5.31 -4.45 -16.15
N ARG A 220 -4.70 -4.98 -17.19
CA ARG A 220 -4.82 -4.51 -18.59
C ARG A 220 -6.23 -4.66 -19.15
N THR A 221 -6.89 -5.78 -18.85
CA THR A 221 -8.28 -6.03 -19.26
C THR A 221 -9.25 -4.98 -18.70
N ARG A 222 -8.97 -4.41 -17.54
CA ARG A 222 -9.75 -3.31 -16.96
C ARG A 222 -9.39 -1.96 -17.58
N ASP A 223 -8.09 -1.68 -17.72
CA ASP A 223 -7.56 -0.46 -18.34
C ASP A 223 -6.14 -0.68 -18.87
N ALA A 224 -5.94 -0.41 -20.16
CA ALA A 224 -4.65 -0.61 -20.82
C ALA A 224 -3.49 0.15 -20.17
N ARG A 225 -3.77 1.30 -19.54
CA ARG A 225 -2.74 2.10 -18.84
C ARG A 225 -2.12 1.34 -17.68
N CYS A 226 -2.93 0.63 -16.89
CA CYS A 226 -2.43 -0.20 -15.78
C CYS A 226 -1.48 -1.30 -16.30
N GLY A 227 -1.89 -2.01 -17.36
CA GLY A 227 -1.06 -3.04 -17.99
C GLY A 227 0.23 -2.51 -18.64
N GLN A 228 0.26 -1.24 -19.04
CA GLN A 228 1.44 -0.60 -19.60
C GLN A 228 2.38 -0.06 -18.53
N SER A 229 1.85 0.57 -17.49
CA SER A 229 2.64 1.26 -16.46
C SER A 229 3.31 0.29 -15.49
N ALA A 230 2.61 -0.71 -15.00
CA ALA A 230 3.10 -1.58 -13.94
C ALA A 230 4.41 -2.32 -14.29
N PRO A 231 4.60 -2.93 -15.48
CA PRO A 231 5.86 -3.56 -15.83
C PRO A 231 7.04 -2.59 -15.92
N LEU A 232 6.77 -1.34 -16.35
CA LEU A 232 7.80 -0.31 -16.45
C LEU A 232 8.24 0.16 -15.07
N LEU A 233 7.28 0.44 -14.18
CA LEU A 233 7.58 0.80 -12.78
C LEU A 233 8.31 -0.34 -12.06
N ARG A 234 7.87 -1.59 -12.24
CA ARG A 234 8.56 -2.75 -11.66
C ARG A 234 10.03 -2.76 -12.03
N LYS A 235 10.35 -2.56 -13.31
CA LYS A 235 11.73 -2.52 -13.81
C LYS A 235 12.56 -1.43 -13.10
N GLU A 236 12.00 -0.24 -12.90
CA GLU A 236 12.69 0.84 -12.20
C GLU A 236 12.81 0.59 -10.69
N PHE A 237 11.75 0.10 -10.03
CA PHE A 237 11.86 -0.30 -8.63
C PHE A 237 12.91 -1.39 -8.41
N GLU A 238 12.95 -2.41 -9.26
CA GLU A 238 13.99 -3.45 -9.20
C GLU A 238 15.39 -2.86 -9.39
N ARG A 239 15.56 -1.95 -10.36
CA ARG A 239 16.84 -1.29 -10.63
C ARG A 239 17.40 -0.57 -9.40
N HIS A 240 16.55 0.10 -8.64
CA HIS A 240 16.95 0.84 -7.44
C HIS A 240 17.07 -0.05 -6.18
N LEU A 241 16.31 -1.14 -6.08
CA LEU A 241 16.37 -2.06 -4.94
C LEU A 241 17.56 -3.04 -5.00
N ARG A 242 17.98 -3.46 -6.22
CA ARG A 242 19.07 -4.44 -6.38
C ARG A 242 20.42 -3.99 -5.80
N PRO A 243 20.91 -2.75 -6.06
CA PRO A 243 22.15 -2.27 -5.45
C PRO A 243 22.12 -2.21 -3.93
N LEU A 244 20.92 -2.03 -3.35
CA LEU A 244 20.71 -2.01 -1.90
C LEU A 244 20.61 -3.42 -1.29
N GLY A 245 20.61 -4.49 -2.10
CA GLY A 245 20.38 -5.85 -1.64
C GLY A 245 18.95 -6.11 -1.12
N LEU A 246 18.00 -5.20 -1.40
CA LEU A 246 16.65 -5.22 -0.87
C LEU A 246 15.61 -5.85 -1.80
N TYR A 247 15.94 -6.05 -3.07
CA TYR A 247 15.03 -6.70 -4.01
C TYR A 247 14.77 -8.15 -3.62
N ARG A 248 13.50 -8.54 -3.65
CA ARG A 248 13.03 -9.92 -3.52
C ARG A 248 12.23 -10.27 -4.77
N ASP A 249 12.60 -11.33 -5.45
CA ASP A 249 11.76 -11.86 -6.53
C ASP A 249 10.53 -12.59 -5.96
N LEU A 250 9.68 -13.09 -6.85
CA LEU A 250 8.39 -13.68 -6.44
C LEU A 250 8.52 -14.94 -5.57
N HIS A 251 9.65 -15.66 -5.65
CA HIS A 251 9.91 -16.89 -4.91
C HIS A 251 10.97 -16.72 -3.81
N ASP A 252 11.44 -15.48 -3.60
CA ASP A 252 12.48 -15.21 -2.61
C ASP A 252 11.88 -15.06 -1.21
N GLU A 253 12.03 -16.09 -0.39
CA GLU A 253 11.55 -16.14 1.00
C GLU A 253 12.57 -15.65 2.02
N ARG A 254 13.72 -15.10 1.59
CA ARG A 254 14.70 -14.53 2.53
C ARG A 254 14.08 -13.41 3.35
N PRO A 255 14.27 -13.40 4.67
CA PRO A 255 13.73 -12.35 5.53
C PRO A 255 14.22 -10.95 5.14
N GLY A 256 13.37 -9.97 5.33
CA GLY A 256 13.66 -8.58 5.00
C GLY A 256 13.50 -8.25 3.51
N GLY A 257 13.92 -7.05 3.13
CA GLY A 257 13.79 -6.56 1.76
C GLY A 257 12.37 -6.21 1.34
N VAL A 258 12.16 -6.09 0.02
CA VAL A 258 10.93 -5.56 -0.59
C VAL A 258 10.39 -6.55 -1.61
N GLY A 259 9.18 -7.07 -1.36
CA GLY A 259 8.41 -7.83 -2.35
C GLY A 259 7.66 -6.89 -3.29
N ILE A 260 7.63 -7.20 -4.59
CA ILE A 260 6.91 -6.41 -5.60
C ILE A 260 5.87 -7.31 -6.26
N TYR A 261 4.60 -6.95 -6.12
CA TYR A 261 3.50 -7.72 -6.67
C TYR A 261 2.60 -6.89 -7.57
N PHE A 262 2.16 -7.50 -8.65
CA PHE A 262 1.07 -6.97 -9.46
C PHE A 262 -0.27 -7.35 -8.83
N ILE A 263 -1.23 -6.44 -8.92
CA ILE A 263 -2.59 -6.64 -8.44
C ILE A 263 -3.61 -6.21 -9.49
N ASN A 264 -4.83 -6.72 -9.35
CA ASN A 264 -5.95 -6.26 -10.16
C ASN A 264 -6.30 -4.80 -9.87
N HIS A 265 -7.31 -4.30 -10.56
CA HIS A 265 -7.73 -2.90 -10.49
C HIS A 265 -8.30 -2.52 -9.11
N VAL A 266 -7.70 -1.50 -8.49
CA VAL A 266 -8.08 -0.95 -7.18
C VAL A 266 -8.83 0.38 -7.25
N GLY A 267 -9.30 0.77 -8.42
CA GLY A 267 -9.95 2.07 -8.68
C GLY A 267 -8.98 3.16 -9.15
N GLY A 268 -9.54 4.19 -9.84
CA GLY A 268 -8.76 5.35 -10.27
C GLY A 268 -7.78 5.07 -11.41
N HIS A 269 -8.16 4.27 -12.41
CA HIS A 269 -7.31 3.98 -13.57
C HIS A 269 -6.91 5.23 -14.38
N LYS A 270 -7.73 6.29 -14.37
CA LYS A 270 -7.37 7.55 -15.01
C LYS A 270 -6.16 8.25 -14.38
N TYR A 271 -5.81 7.87 -13.16
CA TYR A 271 -4.62 8.34 -12.42
C TYR A 271 -3.47 7.32 -12.47
N SER A 272 -3.41 6.46 -13.48
CA SER A 272 -2.33 5.46 -13.63
C SER A 272 -0.94 6.13 -13.63
N ALA A 273 0.09 5.59 -12.93
CA ALA A 273 0.00 4.30 -12.25
C ALA A 273 -0.45 4.43 -10.81
N ASN A 274 -1.20 3.41 -10.33
CA ASN A 274 -1.53 3.28 -8.93
C ASN A 274 -0.54 2.32 -8.26
N VAL A 275 0.06 2.77 -7.16
CA VAL A 275 1.04 2.04 -6.35
C VAL A 275 0.61 2.08 -4.89
N MET A 276 0.59 0.92 -4.22
CA MET A 276 0.35 0.83 -2.79
C MET A 276 1.60 0.28 -2.12
N ILE A 277 2.06 0.92 -1.06
CA ILE A 277 3.24 0.52 -0.31
C ILE A 277 2.79 0.19 1.11
N TYR A 278 3.02 -1.04 1.54
CA TYR A 278 2.86 -1.45 2.93
C TYR A 278 4.24 -1.68 3.53
N ARG A 279 4.50 -1.11 4.69
CA ARG A 279 5.81 -1.24 5.36
C ARG A 279 5.65 -1.51 6.85
N ARG A 280 6.52 -2.36 7.37
CA ARG A 280 6.63 -2.65 8.80
C ARG A 280 7.21 -1.45 9.55
N PRO A 281 7.02 -1.34 10.88
CA PRO A 281 7.64 -0.26 11.65
C PRO A 281 9.16 -0.39 11.60
N ASN A 282 9.82 0.72 11.34
CA ASN A 282 11.29 0.80 11.21
C ASN A 282 11.87 -0.33 10.33
N ALA A 283 11.19 -0.57 9.19
CA ALA A 283 11.42 -1.71 8.31
C ALA A 283 12.88 -1.86 7.86
N PHE A 284 13.60 -0.74 7.73
CA PHE A 284 14.97 -0.67 7.23
C PHE A 284 15.91 0.08 8.19
N GLY A 285 15.47 0.35 9.43
CA GLY A 285 16.27 1.05 10.42
C GLY A 285 16.48 2.55 10.14
N GLN A 286 15.63 3.15 9.28
CA GLN A 286 15.77 4.54 8.84
C GLN A 286 14.56 5.42 9.20
N ASP A 287 13.59 4.90 9.96
CA ASP A 287 12.48 5.70 10.46
C ASP A 287 13.03 6.68 11.50
N GLU A 288 12.58 7.94 11.48
CA GLU A 288 12.88 8.88 12.53
C GLU A 288 12.28 8.35 13.84
N VAL A 289 13.11 8.25 14.88
CA VAL A 289 12.66 7.86 16.22
C VAL A 289 12.20 9.14 16.87
N ASP A 290 10.90 9.28 17.16
CA ASP A 290 10.41 10.35 18.02
C ASP A 290 11.07 10.21 19.40
N GLU A 291 12.05 11.05 19.73
CA GLU A 291 12.72 11.10 21.03
C GLU A 291 11.75 11.39 22.21
N ALA A 292 10.50 11.74 21.90
CA ALA A 292 9.49 12.09 22.89
C ALA A 292 8.88 10.90 23.66
N ALA A 293 9.10 9.65 23.24
CA ALA A 293 8.48 8.46 23.85
C ALA A 293 9.40 7.71 24.83
N GLY A 294 10.60 8.20 25.12
CA GLY A 294 11.65 7.48 25.84
C GLY A 294 12.08 8.09 27.18
N HIS A 295 11.17 8.56 28.04
CA HIS A 295 11.51 8.82 29.46
C HIS A 295 10.78 7.81 30.36
N SER A 296 11.34 6.61 30.46
CA SER A 296 11.16 5.75 31.63
C SER A 296 12.52 5.50 32.26
N ASP A 297 12.72 6.22 33.32
CA ASP A 297 13.65 6.11 34.42
C ASP A 297 14.37 4.74 34.52
N SER A 298 15.71 4.77 34.32
CA SER A 298 16.61 3.75 34.85
C SER A 298 17.78 4.42 35.53
N THR A 299 17.61 4.62 36.82
CA THR A 299 18.70 4.92 37.76
C THR A 299 19.77 3.82 37.68
N ALA A 300 20.87 4.12 37.02
CA ALA A 300 22.07 3.28 37.05
C ALA A 300 23.03 3.83 38.09
N THR A 301 23.22 3.04 39.14
CA THR A 301 24.27 3.21 40.15
C THR A 301 25.64 3.02 39.53
N ASN A 302 26.50 4.03 39.72
CA ASN A 302 27.92 4.00 39.41
C ASN A 302 28.67 2.97 40.27
N GLY A 303 29.41 2.08 39.62
CA GLY A 303 30.45 1.25 40.23
C GLY A 303 31.73 1.39 39.42
N SER A 304 32.68 2.18 40.00
CA SER A 304 34.04 2.33 39.50
C SER A 304 34.89 1.11 39.80
N SER A 305 35.65 0.56 38.82
CA SER A 305 36.88 -0.17 39.09
C SER A 305 37.84 -0.11 37.91
N ASN A 306 39.03 0.43 38.21
CA ASN A 306 40.28 0.42 37.44
C ASN A 306 40.81 -1.00 37.18
N GLY A 307 41.51 -1.21 36.04
CA GLY A 307 42.41 -2.36 35.91
C GLY A 307 42.91 -2.70 34.51
N THR A 308 44.03 -2.14 34.12
CA THR A 308 45.21 -2.71 33.41
C THR A 308 45.12 -3.42 32.06
N ASN A 309 45.99 -2.96 31.16
CA ASN A 309 46.43 -3.39 29.84
C ASN A 309 46.74 -4.91 29.70
N GLY A 310 46.36 -5.45 28.53
CA GLY A 310 46.85 -6.72 28.01
C GLY A 310 46.57 -6.86 26.53
N ALA A 311 47.59 -6.71 25.69
CA ALA A 311 47.50 -6.95 24.24
C ALA A 311 47.52 -8.46 23.96
N SER A 312 46.60 -8.94 23.16
CA SER A 312 46.77 -10.21 22.41
C SER A 312 45.96 -10.21 21.13
N ASN A 313 46.64 -10.47 20.02
CA ASN A 313 46.14 -10.81 18.72
C ASN A 313 45.20 -12.01 18.79
N GLY A 314 43.99 -11.91 18.20
CA GLY A 314 43.07 -13.02 18.09
C GLY A 314 42.12 -12.80 16.91
N THR A 315 42.22 -13.65 15.93
CA THR A 315 41.43 -13.89 14.74
C THR A 315 39.92 -13.69 15.02
N SER A 316 39.28 -12.74 14.32
CA SER A 316 37.84 -12.49 14.43
C SER A 316 37.03 -13.55 13.70
N ASN A 317 36.57 -14.55 14.43
CA ASN A 317 35.41 -15.35 14.04
C ASN A 317 34.16 -14.47 14.23
N GLY A 318 33.42 -14.23 13.16
CA GLY A 318 32.18 -13.49 13.19
C GLY A 318 31.11 -14.18 14.04
N THR A 319 30.97 -13.73 15.26
CA THR A 319 29.85 -14.09 16.13
C THR A 319 28.66 -13.23 15.69
N SER A 320 27.67 -13.83 15.05
CA SER A 320 26.37 -13.23 14.82
C SER A 320 25.74 -12.88 16.17
N ASN A 321 25.75 -11.61 16.52
CA ASN A 321 24.97 -11.10 17.63
C ASN A 321 23.50 -11.45 17.42
N GLY A 322 22.96 -12.35 18.21
CA GLY A 322 21.54 -12.66 18.28
C GLY A 322 20.78 -11.45 18.78
N HIS A 323 20.39 -10.57 17.86
CA HIS A 323 19.31 -9.62 18.11
C HIS A 323 18.04 -10.46 18.23
N GLY A 324 17.46 -10.53 19.40
CA GLY A 324 16.15 -11.14 19.61
C GLY A 324 15.19 -10.62 18.54
N ALA A 325 14.58 -11.53 17.78
CA ALA A 325 13.68 -11.16 16.68
C ALA A 325 12.62 -10.20 17.23
N LYS A 326 12.56 -8.99 16.68
CA LYS A 326 11.50 -8.02 17.05
C LYS A 326 10.16 -8.67 16.76
N PRO A 327 9.15 -8.51 17.66
CA PRO A 327 7.85 -9.08 17.45
C PRO A 327 7.24 -8.57 16.13
N ASP A 328 6.67 -9.49 15.35
CA ASP A 328 6.00 -9.13 14.10
C ASP A 328 4.65 -8.51 14.41
N VAL A 329 4.51 -7.22 14.16
CA VAL A 329 3.27 -6.45 14.40
C VAL A 329 2.53 -6.11 13.10
N GLY A 330 3.02 -6.62 11.98
CA GLY A 330 2.50 -6.31 10.64
C GLY A 330 2.94 -4.94 10.12
N ALA A 331 2.20 -4.38 9.15
CA ALA A 331 2.47 -3.06 8.62
C ALA A 331 2.15 -1.96 9.64
N ALA A 332 3.08 -1.02 9.82
CA ALA A 332 2.82 0.24 10.51
C ALA A 332 2.09 1.23 9.58
N GLN A 333 2.50 1.26 8.33
CA GLN A 333 1.97 2.20 7.34
C GLN A 333 1.51 1.49 6.07
N GLY A 334 0.42 2.01 5.49
CA GLY A 334 -0.01 1.71 4.15
C GLY A 334 -0.22 3.01 3.38
N ILE A 335 0.53 3.22 2.32
CA ILE A 335 0.57 4.45 1.52
C ILE A 335 0.05 4.12 0.13
N TRP A 336 -1.00 4.80 -0.31
CA TRP A 336 -1.57 4.62 -1.65
C TRP A 336 -1.30 5.84 -2.51
N LEU A 337 -0.50 5.64 -3.55
CA LEU A 337 -0.11 6.66 -4.52
C LEU A 337 -0.79 6.39 -5.87
N ALA A 338 -0.99 7.47 -6.62
CA ALA A 338 -1.33 7.46 -8.04
C ALA A 338 -0.43 8.42 -8.81
N ARG A 339 -0.60 8.49 -10.14
CA ARG A 339 0.23 9.34 -11.02
C ARG A 339 1.73 9.05 -10.92
N VAL A 340 2.08 7.88 -10.42
CA VAL A 340 3.48 7.48 -10.28
C VAL A 340 4.07 7.26 -11.66
N LYS A 341 5.23 7.87 -11.91
CA LYS A 341 6.00 7.77 -13.15
C LYS A 341 7.30 7.00 -12.90
N PRO A 342 7.95 6.44 -13.93
CA PRO A 342 9.22 5.74 -13.76
C PRO A 342 10.29 6.59 -13.06
N GLU A 343 10.36 7.88 -13.38
CA GLU A 343 11.28 8.84 -12.78
C GLU A 343 11.07 9.08 -11.27
N ASP A 344 9.88 8.75 -10.73
CA ASP A 344 9.60 8.85 -9.29
C ASP A 344 10.19 7.66 -8.49
N CYS A 345 10.47 6.53 -9.14
CA CYS A 345 10.75 5.25 -8.46
C CYS A 345 11.96 5.32 -7.53
N GLU A 346 13.02 6.06 -7.90
CA GLU A 346 14.20 6.22 -7.04
C GLU A 346 13.84 6.86 -5.71
N ASN A 347 13.16 8.00 -5.76
CA ASN A 347 12.77 8.74 -4.56
C ASN A 347 11.69 8.01 -3.75
N LEU A 348 10.79 7.28 -4.40
CA LEU A 348 9.84 6.41 -3.70
C LEU A 348 10.56 5.30 -2.93
N ILE A 349 11.64 4.72 -3.47
CA ILE A 349 12.45 3.78 -2.69
C ILE A 349 13.17 4.52 -1.56
N ARG A 350 13.92 5.57 -1.89
CA ARG A 350 14.81 6.27 -0.93
C ARG A 350 14.05 6.84 0.27
N TYR A 351 12.89 7.42 0.04
CA TYR A 351 12.14 8.16 1.06
C TYR A 351 10.86 7.45 1.51
N THR A 352 10.05 6.93 0.58
CA THR A 352 8.77 6.35 0.97
C THR A 352 8.93 4.91 1.48
N VAL A 353 9.66 4.06 0.77
CA VAL A 353 9.86 2.67 1.20
C VAL A 353 10.80 2.61 2.40
N LEU A 354 11.96 3.28 2.34
CA LEU A 354 12.98 3.15 3.37
C LEU A 354 12.67 3.96 4.64
N LYS A 355 12.08 5.16 4.52
CA LYS A 355 11.86 6.08 5.65
C LYS A 355 10.39 6.33 5.99
N GLY A 356 9.42 5.92 5.16
CA GLY A 356 7.99 6.17 5.38
C GLY A 356 7.54 7.60 5.09
N LYS A 357 8.35 8.40 4.38
CA LYS A 357 8.06 9.80 4.05
C LYS A 357 7.44 9.94 2.65
N LEU A 358 6.65 10.98 2.44
CA LEU A 358 6.04 11.30 1.15
C LEU A 358 6.91 12.28 0.36
N VAL A 359 7.11 12.01 -0.93
CA VAL A 359 7.90 12.88 -1.82
C VAL A 359 7.02 13.96 -2.46
N LYS A 360 5.92 13.54 -3.09
CA LYS A 360 4.98 14.43 -3.81
C LYS A 360 3.52 14.24 -3.34
N PRO A 361 3.20 14.49 -2.04
CA PRO A 361 1.87 14.18 -1.51
C PRO A 361 0.75 14.92 -2.23
N GLU A 362 0.95 16.18 -2.61
CA GLU A 362 -0.07 17.03 -3.21
C GLU A 362 -0.57 16.47 -4.56
N SER A 363 0.32 15.86 -5.33
CA SER A 363 0.01 15.35 -6.67
C SER A 363 -0.19 13.84 -6.75
N GLN A 364 0.35 13.08 -5.80
CA GLN A 364 0.37 11.61 -5.90
C GLN A 364 -0.41 10.89 -4.79
N LEU A 365 -0.55 11.46 -3.59
CA LEU A 365 -1.18 10.74 -2.48
C LEU A 365 -2.70 10.63 -2.68
N ARG A 366 -3.20 9.39 -2.67
CA ARG A 366 -4.63 9.09 -2.65
C ARG A 366 -5.18 8.89 -1.24
N GLY A 367 -4.37 8.33 -0.37
CA GLY A 367 -4.72 8.04 1.00
C GLY A 367 -3.84 6.97 1.62
N GLY A 368 -4.22 6.51 2.79
CA GLY A 368 -3.48 5.49 3.50
C GLY A 368 -3.81 5.46 4.98
N PHE A 369 -2.96 4.78 5.73
CA PHE A 369 -3.07 4.67 7.18
C PHE A 369 -1.69 4.68 7.83
N ASP A 370 -1.66 5.15 9.07
CA ASP A 370 -0.51 5.03 9.96
C ASP A 370 -0.99 4.48 11.32
N ARG A 371 -0.62 3.25 11.64
CA ARG A 371 -1.02 2.56 12.88
C ARG A 371 -0.23 3.03 14.09
N VAL A 372 0.95 3.66 13.90
CA VAL A 372 1.69 4.30 15.01
C VAL A 372 0.89 5.47 15.52
N LYS A 373 0.37 6.28 14.61
CA LYS A 373 -0.45 7.46 14.92
C LYS A 373 -1.93 7.12 15.17
N GLY A 374 -2.38 5.92 14.79
CA GLY A 374 -3.79 5.52 14.85
C GLY A 374 -4.67 6.31 13.90
N LEU A 375 -4.15 6.73 12.75
CA LEU A 375 -4.82 7.59 11.77
C LEU A 375 -5.05 6.87 10.44
N THR A 376 -6.16 7.23 9.77
CA THR A 376 -6.45 6.84 8.38
C THR A 376 -6.98 8.04 7.60
N SER A 377 -6.84 8.01 6.28
CA SER A 377 -7.37 9.05 5.38
C SER A 377 -8.86 8.91 5.05
N TRP A 378 -9.58 7.98 5.66
CA TRP A 378 -10.99 7.70 5.40
C TRP A 378 -11.83 7.62 6.68
#